data_24c4c987edb16f37d18278d1cf886ebf
#
_entry.id   24c4c987edb16f37d18278d1cf886ebf
#
_cell.length_a   1.000
_cell.length_b   1.000
_cell.length_c   1.000
_cell.angle_alpha   90.00
_cell.angle_beta   90.00
_cell.angle_gamma   90.00
#
_symmetry.space_group_name_H-M   'P 1'
#
loop_
_entity.id
_entity.type
_entity.pdbx_description
1 polymer ?
#
loop_
_entity_poly.entity_id
_entity_poly.type
_entity_poly.pdbx_seq_one_letter_code
_entity_poly.pdbx_strand_id
1 'polypeptide(L)'
;MISRIPGRDLGKAVGHRVIVKPFSGATTKAMNHYLKPSLEFSPNEVILHIGTNDLKTREPKAVAESIVDLARQIESTCDTTVTLSELVCRKDKLDQAVKTANKHLGKFCHQNGWKLIHHENISYNGLNKGGLHLNSKGNVQFYNNFKSHLE
;
A
#
# COMPACT_ATOMS: atom_id res chain seq x y z
N MET A 1 -4.90 5.10 6.35
CA MET A 1 -4.75 3.68 6.78
C MET A 1 -3.38 3.38 7.32
N ILE A 2 -2.31 3.61 6.58
CA ILE A 2 -0.94 3.40 7.09
C ILE A 2 -0.57 4.34 8.25
N SER A 3 -1.28 5.45 8.45
CA SER A 3 -1.06 6.34 9.60
C SER A 3 -1.23 5.64 10.95
N ARG A 4 -1.90 4.48 10.97
CA ARG A 4 -2.09 3.68 12.17
C ARG A 4 -0.96 2.68 12.43
N ILE A 5 0.02 2.58 11.52
CA ILE A 5 1.18 1.69 11.71
C ILE A 5 2.22 2.43 12.56
N PRO A 6 2.54 1.91 13.78
CA PRO A 6 3.58 2.50 14.61
C PRO A 6 4.96 2.12 14.08
N GLY A 7 5.51 2.96 13.20
CA GLY A 7 6.76 2.67 12.50
C GLY A 7 7.94 2.35 13.42
N ARG A 8 8.06 3.08 14.54
CA ARG A 8 9.12 2.84 15.51
C ARG A 8 9.04 1.46 16.15
N ASP A 9 7.82 1.07 16.56
CA ASP A 9 7.60 -0.24 17.19
C ASP A 9 7.78 -1.37 16.18
N LEU A 10 7.32 -1.16 14.95
CA LEU A 10 7.52 -2.11 13.86
C LEU A 10 9.01 -2.29 13.57
N GLY A 11 9.76 -1.21 13.50
CA GLY A 11 11.20 -1.25 13.28
C GLY A 11 11.92 -2.04 14.36
N LYS A 12 11.57 -1.84 15.62
CA LYS A 12 12.13 -2.61 16.73
C LYS A 12 11.79 -4.10 16.63
N ALA A 13 10.56 -4.42 16.23
CA ALA A 13 10.09 -5.79 16.14
C ALA A 13 10.81 -6.58 15.03
N VAL A 14 11.17 -5.94 13.92
CA VAL A 14 11.80 -6.60 12.76
C VAL A 14 13.32 -6.37 12.67
N GLY A 15 13.88 -5.54 13.53
CA GLY A 15 15.33 -5.24 13.52
C GLY A 15 15.78 -4.33 12.39
N HIS A 16 14.89 -3.52 11.85
CA HIS A 16 15.17 -2.56 10.77
C HIS A 16 14.63 -1.17 11.14
N ARG A 17 15.21 -0.14 10.57
CA ARG A 17 14.62 1.18 10.68
C ARG A 17 13.42 1.28 9.74
N VAL A 18 12.24 1.55 10.28
CA VAL A 18 11.00 1.72 9.52
C VAL A 18 10.50 3.14 9.67
N ILE A 19 10.28 3.81 8.55
CA ILE A 19 9.70 5.16 8.50
C ILE A 19 8.37 5.05 7.78
N VAL A 20 7.28 5.45 8.46
CA VAL A 20 5.95 5.50 7.87
C VAL A 20 5.64 6.93 7.47
N LYS A 21 5.28 7.12 6.20
CA LYS A 21 4.94 8.45 5.65
C LYS A 21 3.50 8.45 5.14
N PRO A 22 2.53 8.79 6.00
CA PRO A 22 1.14 8.86 5.59
C PRO A 22 0.84 10.17 4.85
N PHE A 23 0.06 10.06 3.77
CA PHE A 23 -0.47 11.20 3.04
C PHE A 23 -1.98 11.00 2.93
N SER A 24 -2.71 11.47 3.94
CA SER A 24 -4.15 11.25 4.08
C SER A 24 -4.92 11.69 2.83
N GLY A 25 -5.75 10.80 2.29
CA GLY A 25 -6.58 11.09 1.12
C GLY A 25 -5.84 11.19 -0.21
N ALA A 26 -4.53 10.92 -0.24
CA ALA A 26 -3.75 11.03 -1.46
C ALA A 26 -4.21 10.04 -2.54
N THR A 27 -4.23 10.51 -3.77
CA THR A 27 -4.39 9.70 -4.98
C THR A 27 -3.01 9.37 -5.54
N THR A 28 -2.96 8.46 -6.53
CA THR A 28 -1.71 8.16 -7.23
C THR A 28 -1.13 9.42 -7.91
N LYS A 29 -2.00 10.29 -8.43
CA LYS A 29 -1.58 11.56 -9.02
C LYS A 29 -0.91 12.48 -7.98
N ALA A 30 -1.52 12.62 -6.81
CA ALA A 30 -0.97 13.43 -5.73
C ALA A 30 0.37 12.86 -5.25
N MET A 31 0.51 11.54 -5.20
CA MET A 31 1.74 10.89 -4.77
C MET A 31 2.94 11.23 -5.65
N ASN A 32 2.74 11.56 -6.92
CA ASN A 32 3.82 12.03 -7.78
C ASN A 32 4.57 13.23 -7.20
N HIS A 33 3.88 14.06 -6.41
CA HIS A 33 4.48 15.25 -5.77
C HIS A 33 5.23 14.90 -4.48
N TYR A 34 4.79 13.84 -3.79
CA TYR A 34 5.34 13.48 -2.47
C TYR A 34 6.49 12.46 -2.56
N LEU A 35 6.62 11.80 -3.69
CA LEU A 35 7.49 10.63 -3.82
C LEU A 35 8.98 11.01 -3.67
N LYS A 36 9.46 11.98 -4.46
CA LYS A 36 10.88 12.38 -4.44
C LYS A 36 11.37 12.79 -3.05
N PRO A 37 10.69 13.73 -2.34
CA PRO A 37 11.12 14.06 -0.98
C PRO A 37 11.14 12.86 -0.03
N SER A 38 10.24 11.91 -0.24
CA SER A 38 10.16 10.71 0.60
C SER A 38 11.34 9.75 0.38
N LEU A 39 12.06 9.88 -0.73
CA LEU A 39 13.20 9.03 -1.10
C LEU A 39 14.56 9.63 -0.73
N GLU A 40 14.62 10.82 -0.12
CA GLU A 40 15.88 11.51 0.21
C GLU A 40 16.79 10.70 1.12
N PHE A 41 16.26 9.84 1.95
CA PHE A 41 17.04 9.00 2.87
C PHE A 41 17.61 7.73 2.23
N SER A 42 17.44 7.55 0.92
CA SER A 42 17.94 6.38 0.17
C SER A 42 17.55 5.06 0.84
N PRO A 43 16.25 4.78 0.98
CA PRO A 43 15.79 3.56 1.65
C PRO A 43 16.20 2.31 0.88
N ASN A 44 16.45 1.21 1.60
CA ASN A 44 16.75 -0.09 0.99
C ASN A 44 15.51 -0.72 0.36
N GLU A 45 14.35 -0.44 0.93
CA GLU A 45 13.06 -0.90 0.41
C GLU A 45 12.02 0.21 0.55
N VAL A 46 11.18 0.35 -0.46
CA VAL A 46 10.02 1.24 -0.43
C VAL A 46 8.77 0.40 -0.61
N ILE A 47 7.84 0.54 0.31
CA ILE A 47 6.53 -0.11 0.25
C ILE A 47 5.49 0.96 -0.10
N LEU A 48 4.77 0.76 -1.21
CA LEU A 48 3.68 1.63 -1.63
C LEU A 48 2.34 1.03 -1.23
N HIS A 49 1.55 1.81 -0.49
CA HIS A 49 0.16 1.47 -0.18
C HIS A 49 -0.72 2.67 -0.55
N ILE A 50 -1.32 2.61 -1.73
CA ILE A 50 -2.08 3.72 -2.32
C ILE A 50 -3.04 3.18 -3.38
N GLY A 51 -4.10 3.92 -3.67
CA GLY A 51 -4.99 3.64 -4.80
C GLY A 51 -6.47 3.56 -4.46
N THR A 52 -6.86 3.33 -3.20
CA THR A 52 -8.27 3.19 -2.85
C THR A 52 -9.07 4.46 -3.15
N ASN A 53 -8.47 5.64 -2.99
CA ASN A 53 -9.14 6.91 -3.29
C ASN A 53 -9.32 7.14 -4.79
N ASP A 54 -8.42 6.61 -5.61
CA ASP A 54 -8.50 6.71 -7.08
C ASP A 54 -9.72 5.96 -7.63
N LEU A 55 -10.15 4.89 -6.98
CA LEU A 55 -11.25 4.04 -7.45
C LEU A 55 -12.60 4.76 -7.49
N LYS A 56 -12.72 5.90 -6.85
CA LYS A 56 -13.94 6.74 -6.90
C LYS A 56 -14.18 7.30 -8.30
N THR A 57 -13.13 7.53 -9.08
CA THR A 57 -13.20 8.24 -10.36
C THR A 57 -12.48 7.53 -11.50
N ARG A 58 -11.79 6.42 -11.24
CA ARG A 58 -10.97 5.75 -12.26
C ARG A 58 -11.19 4.25 -12.25
N GLU A 59 -10.98 3.63 -13.41
CA GLU A 59 -11.08 2.18 -13.57
C GLU A 59 -9.98 1.44 -12.82
N PRO A 60 -10.26 0.26 -12.27
CA PRO A 60 -9.29 -0.50 -11.46
C PRO A 60 -7.96 -0.76 -12.18
N LYS A 61 -8.00 -1.11 -13.46
CA LYS A 61 -6.77 -1.37 -14.24
C LYS A 61 -5.93 -0.10 -14.36
N ALA A 62 -6.58 1.04 -14.65
CA ALA A 62 -5.89 2.32 -14.76
C ALA A 62 -5.24 2.73 -13.43
N VAL A 63 -5.91 2.46 -12.31
CA VAL A 63 -5.35 2.72 -10.98
C VAL A 63 -4.11 1.86 -10.76
N ALA A 64 -4.19 0.56 -11.06
CA ALA A 64 -3.04 -0.34 -10.93
C ALA A 64 -1.87 0.12 -11.80
N GLU A 65 -2.13 0.54 -13.04
CA GLU A 65 -1.10 1.07 -13.94
C GLU A 65 -0.43 2.32 -13.37
N SER A 66 -1.19 3.21 -12.73
CA SER A 66 -0.64 4.41 -12.08
C SER A 66 0.24 4.04 -10.89
N ILE A 67 -0.11 3.01 -10.13
CA ILE A 67 0.73 2.50 -9.04
C ILE A 67 2.04 1.94 -9.60
N VAL A 68 1.97 1.22 -10.71
CA VAL A 68 3.15 0.70 -11.42
C VAL A 68 4.06 1.85 -11.86
N ASP A 69 3.49 2.94 -12.38
CA ASP A 69 4.27 4.11 -12.79
C ASP A 69 5.03 4.72 -11.60
N LEU A 70 4.39 4.79 -10.43
CA LEU A 70 5.06 5.24 -9.21
C LEU A 70 6.21 4.30 -8.83
N ALA A 71 6.00 2.99 -8.90
CA ALA A 71 7.02 2.00 -8.61
C ALA A 71 8.24 2.16 -9.54
N ARG A 72 8.00 2.38 -10.82
CA ARG A 72 9.08 2.62 -11.80
C ARG A 72 9.84 3.90 -11.52
N GLN A 73 9.14 4.96 -11.09
CA GLN A 73 9.80 6.21 -10.67
C GLN A 73 10.73 5.97 -9.49
N ILE A 74 10.31 5.16 -8.52
CA ILE A 74 11.15 4.80 -7.37
C ILE A 74 12.42 4.11 -7.85
N GLU A 75 12.29 3.10 -8.68
CA GLU A 75 13.44 2.34 -9.20
C GLU A 75 14.41 3.21 -9.99
N SER A 76 13.91 4.21 -10.72
CA SER A 76 14.75 5.11 -11.52
C SER A 76 15.41 6.21 -10.68
N THR A 77 14.91 6.47 -9.47
CA THR A 77 15.41 7.54 -8.61
C THR A 77 16.49 7.07 -7.64
N CYS A 78 16.37 5.87 -7.14
CA CYS A 78 17.30 5.33 -6.16
C CYS A 78 17.45 3.82 -6.29
N ASP A 79 18.57 3.29 -5.78
CA ASP A 79 18.83 1.87 -5.71
C ASP A 79 18.07 1.29 -4.53
N THR A 80 16.87 0.80 -4.80
CA THR A 80 15.95 0.33 -3.76
C THR A 80 15.09 -0.82 -4.28
N THR A 81 14.64 -1.68 -3.37
CA THR A 81 13.65 -2.71 -3.68
C THR A 81 12.26 -2.10 -3.57
N VAL A 82 11.41 -2.36 -4.56
CA VAL A 82 10.02 -1.91 -4.53
C VAL A 82 9.11 -3.05 -4.13
N THR A 83 8.23 -2.79 -3.19
CA THR A 83 7.16 -3.69 -2.77
C THR A 83 5.84 -2.95 -2.86
N LEU A 84 4.84 -3.58 -3.46
CA LEU A 84 3.50 -3.03 -3.51
C LEU A 84 2.65 -3.68 -2.42
N SER A 85 1.70 -2.91 -1.89
CA SER A 85 0.76 -3.38 -0.88
C SER A 85 -0.63 -3.39 -1.49
N GLU A 86 -1.32 -4.53 -1.40
CA GLU A 86 -2.69 -4.65 -1.90
C GLU A 86 -3.62 -3.63 -1.24
N LEU A 87 -4.68 -3.28 -1.97
CA LEU A 87 -5.77 -2.49 -1.41
C LEU A 87 -6.59 -3.37 -0.47
N VAL A 88 -7.09 -2.77 0.60
CA VAL A 88 -7.91 -3.47 1.59
C VAL A 88 -9.38 -3.46 1.12
N CYS A 89 -10.14 -4.50 1.46
CA CYS A 89 -11.56 -4.60 1.14
C CYS A 89 -12.38 -3.40 1.64
N ARG A 90 -13.54 -3.21 1.03
CA ARG A 90 -14.48 -2.12 1.37
C ARG A 90 -15.88 -2.70 1.51
N LYS A 91 -16.73 -2.04 2.28
CA LYS A 91 -18.14 -2.42 2.40
C LYS A 91 -19.06 -1.69 1.41
N ASP A 92 -18.50 -0.84 0.56
CA ASP A 92 -19.28 -0.08 -0.42
C ASP A 92 -19.23 -0.72 -1.81
N LYS A 93 -19.85 -0.04 -2.78
CA LYS A 93 -19.93 -0.51 -4.18
C LYS A 93 -18.55 -0.66 -4.86
N LEU A 94 -17.51 -0.10 -4.27
CA LEU A 94 -16.16 -0.17 -4.84
C LEU A 94 -15.38 -1.42 -4.41
N ASP A 95 -15.96 -2.32 -3.61
CA ASP A 95 -15.26 -3.52 -3.16
C ASP A 95 -14.83 -4.42 -4.33
N GLN A 96 -15.70 -4.57 -5.34
CA GLN A 96 -15.32 -5.35 -6.53
C GLN A 96 -14.19 -4.67 -7.31
N ALA A 97 -14.17 -3.35 -7.35
CA ALA A 97 -13.09 -2.59 -7.96
C ALA A 97 -11.76 -2.83 -7.24
N VAL A 98 -11.77 -2.92 -5.91
CA VAL A 98 -10.59 -3.27 -5.11
C VAL A 98 -10.05 -4.64 -5.53
N LYS A 99 -10.91 -5.64 -5.62
CA LYS A 99 -10.52 -7.00 -6.01
C LYS A 99 -9.90 -7.02 -7.40
N THR A 100 -10.50 -6.30 -8.33
CA THR A 100 -10.00 -6.20 -9.71
C THR A 100 -8.64 -5.49 -9.76
N ALA A 101 -8.48 -4.38 -9.03
CA ALA A 101 -7.22 -3.66 -8.94
C ALA A 101 -6.11 -4.56 -8.36
N ASN A 102 -6.40 -5.29 -7.29
CA ASN A 102 -5.44 -6.20 -6.67
C ASN A 102 -5.00 -7.31 -7.63
N LYS A 103 -5.91 -7.81 -8.43
CA LYS A 103 -5.60 -8.81 -9.46
C LYS A 103 -4.58 -8.25 -10.48
N HIS A 104 -4.79 -7.02 -10.93
CA HIS A 104 -3.84 -6.37 -11.82
C HIS A 104 -2.50 -6.08 -11.14
N LEU A 105 -2.50 -5.65 -9.88
CA LEU A 105 -1.27 -5.45 -9.11
C LEU A 105 -0.46 -6.74 -9.02
N GLY A 106 -1.11 -7.87 -8.77
CA GLY A 106 -0.45 -9.18 -8.73
C GLY A 106 0.26 -9.52 -10.03
N LYS A 107 -0.41 -9.29 -11.17
CA LYS A 107 0.17 -9.53 -12.49
C LYS A 107 1.38 -8.62 -12.75
N PHE A 108 1.25 -7.33 -12.46
CA PHE A 108 2.33 -6.38 -12.65
C PHE A 108 3.54 -6.66 -11.76
N CYS A 109 3.31 -7.03 -10.51
CA CYS A 109 4.39 -7.43 -9.61
C CYS A 109 5.15 -8.63 -10.15
N HIS A 110 4.42 -9.65 -10.61
CA HIS A 110 5.04 -10.84 -11.20
C HIS A 110 5.89 -10.48 -12.44
N GLN A 111 5.35 -9.63 -13.32
CA GLN A 111 6.06 -9.22 -14.53
C GLN A 111 7.32 -8.38 -14.27
N ASN A 112 7.32 -7.60 -13.21
CA ASN A 112 8.43 -6.68 -12.89
C ASN A 112 9.37 -7.19 -11.79
N GLY A 113 9.09 -8.36 -11.23
CA GLY A 113 9.89 -8.90 -10.13
C GLY A 113 9.74 -8.17 -8.81
N TRP A 114 8.62 -7.46 -8.62
CA TRP A 114 8.32 -6.76 -7.37
C TRP A 114 7.60 -7.70 -6.40
N LYS A 115 7.79 -7.46 -5.11
CA LYS A 115 7.05 -8.16 -4.06
C LYS A 115 5.68 -7.52 -3.86
N LEU A 116 4.71 -8.31 -3.40
CA LEU A 116 3.36 -7.85 -3.12
C LEU A 116 2.96 -8.31 -1.72
N ILE A 117 2.54 -7.37 -0.89
CA ILE A 117 1.98 -7.68 0.43
C ILE A 117 0.47 -7.89 0.27
N HIS A 118 -0.01 -9.07 0.63
CA HIS A 118 -1.41 -9.44 0.54
C HIS A 118 -2.17 -9.02 1.80
N HIS A 119 -3.40 -8.54 1.60
CA HIS A 119 -4.30 -8.14 2.69
C HIS A 119 -5.65 -8.87 2.62
N GLU A 120 -5.74 -9.96 1.87
CA GLU A 120 -6.97 -10.74 1.73
C GLU A 120 -7.42 -11.39 3.05
N ASN A 121 -6.52 -11.51 4.04
CA ASN A 121 -6.87 -11.98 5.38
C ASN A 121 -7.64 -10.93 6.19
N ILE A 122 -7.73 -9.69 5.70
CA ILE A 122 -8.57 -8.67 6.32
C ILE A 122 -9.94 -8.75 5.65
N SER A 123 -10.95 -9.15 6.42
CA SER A 123 -12.33 -9.25 5.95
C SER A 123 -13.16 -8.03 6.38
N TYR A 124 -14.44 -8.02 6.01
CA TYR A 124 -15.33 -6.90 6.35
C TYR A 124 -15.46 -6.67 7.85
N ASN A 125 -15.31 -7.70 8.69
CA ASN A 125 -15.34 -7.54 10.14
C ASN A 125 -14.09 -6.85 10.70
N GLY A 126 -13.08 -6.63 9.88
CA GLY A 126 -11.92 -5.79 10.19
C GLY A 126 -12.12 -4.31 9.86
N LEU A 127 -13.29 -3.94 9.34
CA LEU A 127 -13.63 -2.56 9.00
C LEU A 127 -14.55 -1.96 10.06
N ASN A 128 -14.46 -0.63 10.24
CA ASN A 128 -15.38 0.09 11.11
C ASN A 128 -16.77 0.20 10.47
N LYS A 129 -17.72 0.84 11.17
CA LYS A 129 -19.10 0.99 10.68
C LYS A 129 -19.19 1.69 9.32
N GLY A 130 -18.28 2.62 9.02
CA GLY A 130 -18.24 3.31 7.74
C GLY A 130 -17.82 2.42 6.58
N GLY A 131 -17.24 1.24 6.85
CA GLY A 131 -16.90 0.26 5.83
C GLY A 131 -15.71 0.61 4.95
N LEU A 132 -14.92 1.60 5.33
CA LEU A 132 -13.74 2.04 4.60
C LEU A 132 -12.46 1.94 5.45
N HIS A 133 -12.54 2.40 6.70
CA HIS A 133 -11.39 2.40 7.61
C HIS A 133 -11.34 1.13 8.46
N LEU A 134 -10.13 0.74 8.86
CA LEU A 134 -9.92 -0.42 9.70
C LEU A 134 -10.38 -0.15 11.14
N ASN A 135 -10.98 -1.15 11.77
CA ASN A 135 -11.20 -1.17 13.21
C ASN A 135 -9.95 -1.73 13.91
N SER A 136 -10.03 -1.94 15.24
CA SER A 136 -8.89 -2.44 16.02
C SER A 136 -8.40 -3.79 15.52
N LYS A 137 -9.31 -4.71 15.18
CA LYS A 137 -8.96 -6.02 14.63
C LYS A 137 -8.26 -5.90 13.27
N GLY A 138 -8.81 -5.09 12.38
CA GLY A 138 -8.24 -4.85 11.07
C GLY A 138 -6.86 -4.19 11.14
N ASN A 139 -6.67 -3.24 12.07
CA ASN A 139 -5.38 -2.60 12.27
C ASN A 139 -4.31 -3.59 12.72
N VAL A 140 -4.64 -4.54 13.60
CA VAL A 140 -3.71 -5.59 14.04
C VAL A 140 -3.32 -6.48 12.86
N GLN A 141 -4.30 -6.91 12.05
CA GLN A 141 -4.03 -7.75 10.88
C GLN A 141 -3.17 -7.01 9.85
N PHE A 142 -3.46 -5.73 9.62
CA PHE A 142 -2.72 -4.88 8.68
C PHE A 142 -1.25 -4.73 9.13
N TYR A 143 -1.04 -4.40 10.39
CA TYR A 143 0.29 -4.31 10.99
C TYR A 143 1.05 -5.64 10.84
N ASN A 144 0.41 -6.75 11.17
CA ASN A 144 1.05 -8.07 11.10
C ASN A 144 1.44 -8.46 9.67
N ASN A 145 0.67 -8.03 8.68
CA ASN A 145 1.00 -8.29 7.27
C ASN A 145 2.31 -7.60 6.88
N PHE A 146 2.50 -6.35 7.30
CA PHE A 146 3.77 -5.64 7.07
C PHE A 146 4.91 -6.26 7.87
N LYS A 147 4.66 -6.60 9.14
CA LYS A 147 5.65 -7.23 9.99
C LYS A 147 6.16 -8.54 9.40
N SER A 148 5.26 -9.41 8.96
CA SER A 148 5.62 -10.69 8.33
C SER A 148 6.46 -10.49 7.07
N HIS A 149 6.13 -9.49 6.27
CA HIS A 149 6.90 -9.17 5.07
C HIS A 149 8.32 -8.71 5.40
N LEU A 150 8.48 -7.92 6.46
CA LEU A 150 9.76 -7.32 6.84
C LEU A 150 10.67 -8.25 7.67
N GLU A 151 10.14 -9.35 8.16
CA GLU A 151 10.91 -10.36 8.91
C GLU A 151 11.91 -11.13 8.07
#